data_c6d43af05be1c8273bf8c7709a2586ff
#
_entry.id   c6d43af05be1c8273bf8c7709a2586ff
#
_cell.length_a   1.000
_cell.length_b   1.000
_cell.length_c   1.000
_cell.angle_alpha   90.00
_cell.angle_beta   90.00
_cell.angle_gamma   90.00
#
_symmetry.space_group_name_H-M   'P 1'
#
loop_
_entity.id
_entity.type
_entity.pdbx_description
1 polymer ?
#
loop_
_entity_poly.entity_id
_entity_poly.type
_entity_poly.pdbx_seq_one_letter_code
_entity_poly.pdbx_strand_id
1 'polypeptide(L)'
;MSEHRIAMVGTPCEIMAASKLQHYTDSPIDVKLGLFCMENFSYKYFEHLLKEYDLKMDDIEKFQIDKGFVFLLLKTREIVKIPLSVAKRIIRKNCNICVELTSETSDISIGSIGSDDGWSTLIIRTEKGEEIVNGALEQKFIEAKELTDSRFNLLNKLAENKINKNLEEMKN
;
A
#
# COMPACT_ATOMS: atom_id res chain seq x y z
N MET A 1 23.53 -12.99 -23.41
CA MET A 1 22.72 -13.45 -22.24
C MET A 1 21.61 -12.45 -22.11
N SER A 2 20.34 -12.88 -22.17
CA SER A 2 19.22 -11.98 -21.96
C SER A 2 19.27 -11.53 -20.49
N GLU A 3 19.54 -10.25 -20.26
CA GLU A 3 19.42 -9.68 -18.92
C GLU A 3 17.94 -9.80 -18.51
N HIS A 4 17.68 -10.62 -17.51
CA HIS A 4 16.34 -10.72 -16.95
C HIS A 4 16.07 -9.44 -16.17
N ARG A 5 15.21 -8.59 -16.70
CA ARG A 5 14.73 -7.38 -16.03
C ARG A 5 13.60 -7.79 -15.09
N ILE A 6 13.69 -7.43 -13.82
CA ILE A 6 12.70 -7.78 -12.78
C ILE A 6 12.00 -6.49 -12.33
N ALA A 7 10.68 -6.49 -12.34
CA ALA A 7 9.88 -5.49 -11.65
C ALA A 7 9.52 -6.01 -10.26
N MET A 8 9.74 -5.19 -9.24
CA MET A 8 9.32 -5.47 -7.88
C MET A 8 8.12 -4.64 -7.50
N VAL A 9 7.06 -5.28 -7.02
CA VAL A 9 5.90 -4.62 -6.41
C VAL A 9 5.96 -4.84 -4.91
N GLY A 10 5.81 -3.78 -4.12
CA GLY A 10 5.87 -3.92 -2.67
C GLY A 10 5.34 -2.72 -1.90
N THR A 11 5.18 -2.90 -0.60
CA THR A 11 4.89 -1.82 0.34
C THR A 11 6.11 -0.90 0.49
N PRO A 12 5.96 0.34 1.02
CA PRO A 12 7.07 1.29 1.13
C PRO A 12 8.31 0.72 1.84
N CYS A 13 8.12 -0.05 2.91
CA CYS A 13 9.24 -0.66 3.64
C CYS A 13 9.97 -1.76 2.84
N GLU A 14 9.25 -2.51 1.99
CA GLU A 14 9.84 -3.50 1.10
C GLU A 14 10.61 -2.84 -0.04
N ILE A 15 10.04 -1.80 -0.66
CA ILE A 15 10.70 -1.02 -1.71
C ILE A 15 11.95 -0.31 -1.17
N MET A 16 11.88 0.27 0.02
CA MET A 16 13.03 0.88 0.68
C MET A 16 14.13 -0.16 0.96
N ALA A 17 13.76 -1.34 1.42
CA ALA A 17 14.71 -2.43 1.65
C ALA A 17 15.39 -2.88 0.35
N ALA A 18 14.63 -3.03 -0.74
CA ALA A 18 15.14 -3.34 -2.07
C ALA A 18 16.09 -2.25 -2.58
N SER A 19 15.73 -0.97 -2.43
CA SER A 19 16.57 0.15 -2.83
C SER A 19 17.89 0.19 -2.05
N LYS A 20 17.85 -0.07 -0.75
CA LYS A 20 19.07 -0.20 0.06
C LYS A 20 19.93 -1.38 -0.37
N LEU A 21 19.32 -2.53 -0.64
CA LEU A 21 20.04 -3.72 -1.10
C LEU A 21 20.77 -3.48 -2.42
N GLN A 22 20.16 -2.73 -3.35
CA GLN A 22 20.78 -2.37 -4.63
C GLN A 22 22.08 -1.56 -4.49
N HIS A 23 22.30 -0.85 -3.38
CA HIS A 23 23.56 -0.15 -3.11
C HIS A 23 24.72 -1.09 -2.75
N TYR A 24 24.43 -2.30 -2.32
CA TYR A 24 25.43 -3.25 -1.81
C TYR A 24 25.55 -4.51 -2.63
N THR A 25 24.64 -4.74 -3.58
CA THR A 25 24.60 -5.97 -4.40
C THR A 25 24.22 -5.65 -5.84
N ASP A 26 24.65 -6.52 -6.77
CA ASP A 26 24.17 -6.50 -8.15
C ASP A 26 22.75 -7.09 -8.22
N SER A 27 21.79 -6.31 -7.73
CA SER A 27 20.39 -6.71 -7.72
C SER A 27 19.77 -6.60 -9.12
N PRO A 28 19.06 -7.62 -9.60
CA PRO A 28 18.43 -7.61 -10.92
C PRO A 28 17.12 -6.80 -10.96
N ILE A 29 16.74 -6.14 -9.87
CA ILE A 29 15.53 -5.30 -9.81
C ILE A 29 15.75 -4.07 -10.68
N ASP A 30 14.98 -3.97 -11.76
CA ASP A 30 15.05 -2.87 -12.72
C ASP A 30 14.00 -1.80 -12.46
N VAL A 31 12.80 -2.21 -12.05
CA VAL A 31 11.65 -1.32 -11.78
C VAL A 31 11.06 -1.58 -10.41
N LYS A 32 10.74 -0.54 -9.68
CA LYS A 32 10.09 -0.60 -8.37
C LYS A 32 8.73 0.07 -8.40
N LEU A 33 7.68 -0.73 -8.18
CA LEU A 33 6.30 -0.27 -8.07
C LEU A 33 5.90 -0.28 -6.59
N GLY A 34 5.76 0.90 -6.00
CA GLY A 34 5.44 1.06 -4.59
C GLY A 34 3.94 1.20 -4.34
N LEU A 35 3.40 0.43 -3.42
CA LEU A 35 2.01 0.53 -3.02
C LEU A 35 1.85 1.52 -1.86
N PHE A 36 0.82 2.38 -1.89
CA PHE A 36 0.48 3.18 -0.72
C PHE A 36 0.17 2.25 0.46
N CYS A 37 0.75 2.53 1.60
CA CYS A 37 0.57 1.69 2.78
C CYS A 37 0.46 2.52 4.05
N MET A 38 -0.73 2.51 4.65
CA MET A 38 -0.93 3.15 5.95
C MET A 38 -0.32 2.30 7.07
N GLU A 39 -0.71 1.03 7.13
CA GLU A 39 -0.27 0.05 8.11
C GLU A 39 -0.57 -1.37 7.59
N ASN A 40 0.10 -2.39 8.11
CA ASN A 40 -0.09 -3.77 7.71
C ASN A 40 -0.37 -4.64 8.94
N PHE A 41 -1.28 -5.58 8.79
CA PHE A 41 -1.66 -6.51 9.84
C PHE A 41 -0.75 -7.74 9.88
N SER A 42 -0.58 -8.31 11.06
CA SER A 42 0.10 -9.59 11.22
C SER A 42 -0.88 -10.72 10.88
N TYR A 43 -0.53 -11.55 9.89
CA TYR A 43 -1.35 -12.71 9.50
C TYR A 43 -1.68 -13.61 10.70
N LYS A 44 -0.68 -13.94 11.51
CA LYS A 44 -0.85 -14.78 12.71
C LYS A 44 -1.86 -14.19 13.69
N TYR A 45 -1.79 -12.89 13.93
CA TYR A 45 -2.72 -12.23 14.86
C TYR A 45 -4.09 -11.98 14.21
N PHE A 46 -4.14 -11.85 12.90
CA PHE A 46 -5.41 -11.75 12.18
C PHE A 46 -6.22 -13.05 12.28
N GLU A 47 -5.57 -14.22 12.15
CA GLU A 47 -6.22 -15.51 12.41
C GLU A 47 -6.78 -15.61 13.84
N HIS A 48 -6.07 -15.06 14.84
CA HIS A 48 -6.58 -15.01 16.20
C HIS A 48 -7.77 -14.07 16.34
N LEU A 49 -7.74 -12.92 15.69
CA LEU A 49 -8.86 -11.98 15.66
C LEU A 49 -10.09 -12.60 15.01
N LEU A 50 -9.93 -13.32 13.90
CA LEU A 50 -11.04 -13.98 13.22
C LEU A 50 -11.75 -15.01 14.12
N LYS A 51 -11.01 -15.70 15.00
CA LYS A 51 -11.61 -16.65 15.96
C LYS A 51 -12.54 -15.95 16.97
N GLU A 52 -12.32 -14.67 17.29
CA GLU A 52 -13.25 -13.89 18.14
C GLU A 52 -14.61 -13.69 17.45
N TYR A 53 -14.70 -13.92 16.13
CA TYR A 53 -15.89 -13.80 15.28
C TYR A 53 -16.35 -15.17 14.71
N ASP A 54 -15.83 -16.28 15.24
CA ASP A 54 -16.09 -17.64 14.77
C ASP A 54 -15.76 -17.85 13.28
N LEU A 55 -14.74 -17.14 12.76
CA LEU A 55 -14.31 -17.17 11.37
C LEU A 55 -12.92 -17.78 11.20
N LYS A 56 -12.65 -18.31 10.00
CA LYS A 56 -11.34 -18.74 9.51
C LYS A 56 -10.93 -17.92 8.30
N MET A 57 -9.65 -17.89 7.98
CA MET A 57 -9.13 -17.22 6.76
C MET A 57 -9.81 -17.77 5.50
N ASP A 58 -10.06 -19.06 5.44
CA ASP A 58 -10.68 -19.72 4.30
C ASP A 58 -12.14 -19.34 4.07
N ASP A 59 -12.82 -18.76 5.04
CA ASP A 59 -14.19 -18.29 4.93
C ASP A 59 -14.29 -16.97 4.17
N ILE A 60 -13.17 -16.23 4.06
CA ILE A 60 -13.12 -14.87 3.53
C ILE A 60 -12.88 -14.89 2.02
N GLU A 61 -13.77 -14.25 1.25
CA GLU A 61 -13.63 -14.02 -0.18
C GLU A 61 -12.94 -12.67 -0.46
N LYS A 62 -13.30 -11.62 0.30
CA LYS A 62 -12.77 -10.27 0.10
C LYS A 62 -12.59 -9.53 1.43
N PHE A 63 -11.50 -8.78 1.50
CA PHE A 63 -11.18 -7.89 2.60
C PHE A 63 -11.18 -6.44 2.11
N GLN A 64 -11.81 -5.52 2.86
CA GLN A 64 -11.82 -4.10 2.54
C GLN A 64 -11.82 -3.28 3.82
N ILE A 65 -11.11 -2.14 3.82
CA ILE A 65 -11.15 -1.15 4.91
C ILE A 65 -11.85 0.09 4.38
N ASP A 66 -12.92 0.49 5.04
CA ASP A 66 -13.65 1.72 4.72
C ASP A 66 -14.31 2.30 5.97
N LYS A 67 -14.41 3.62 6.06
CA LYS A 67 -15.16 4.37 7.08
C LYS A 67 -14.98 3.88 8.52
N GLY A 68 -13.74 3.51 8.87
CA GLY A 68 -13.40 3.08 10.23
C GLY A 68 -13.74 1.62 10.56
N PHE A 69 -14.04 0.81 9.56
CA PHE A 69 -14.32 -0.62 9.69
C PHE A 69 -13.47 -1.45 8.72
N VAL A 70 -13.20 -2.66 9.14
CA VAL A 70 -12.78 -3.77 8.28
C VAL A 70 -14.04 -4.53 7.87
N PHE A 71 -14.27 -4.64 6.57
CA PHE A 71 -15.36 -5.42 6.00
C PHE A 71 -14.78 -6.73 5.47
N LEU A 72 -15.33 -7.84 5.93
CA LEU A 72 -15.00 -9.18 5.44
C LEU A 72 -16.22 -9.70 4.68
N LEU A 73 -16.08 -9.81 3.35
CA LEU A 73 -17.07 -10.54 2.54
C LEU A 73 -16.74 -12.02 2.64
N LEU A 74 -17.68 -12.81 3.17
CA LEU A 74 -17.52 -14.24 3.29
C LEU A 74 -17.93 -14.96 1.99
N LYS A 75 -17.44 -16.17 1.79
CA LYS A 75 -17.84 -17.04 0.68
C LYS A 75 -19.35 -17.37 0.70
N THR A 76 -19.98 -17.26 1.87
CA THR A 76 -21.44 -17.35 2.06
C THR A 76 -22.21 -16.12 1.56
N ARG A 77 -21.51 -15.05 1.11
CA ARG A 77 -22.05 -13.75 0.75
C ARG A 77 -22.46 -12.87 1.95
N GLU A 78 -22.24 -13.31 3.15
CA GLU A 78 -22.41 -12.49 4.35
C GLU A 78 -21.29 -11.48 4.48
N ILE A 79 -21.58 -10.33 5.12
CA ILE A 79 -20.59 -9.29 5.40
C ILE A 79 -20.42 -9.16 6.92
N VAL A 80 -19.23 -9.45 7.39
CA VAL A 80 -18.83 -9.21 8.78
C VAL A 80 -18.07 -7.88 8.88
N LYS A 81 -18.45 -7.05 9.86
CA LYS A 81 -17.83 -5.74 10.13
C LYS A 81 -17.05 -5.79 11.43
N ILE A 82 -15.76 -5.48 11.36
CA ILE A 82 -14.89 -5.39 12.52
C ILE A 82 -14.48 -3.91 12.66
N PRO A 83 -14.68 -3.28 13.82
CA PRO A 83 -14.21 -1.92 14.05
C PRO A 83 -12.70 -1.82 13.80
N LEU A 84 -12.26 -0.80 13.08
CA LEU A 84 -10.84 -0.62 12.77
C LEU A 84 -9.98 -0.47 14.05
N SER A 85 -10.56 0.10 15.12
CA SER A 85 -9.91 0.17 16.44
C SER A 85 -9.59 -1.20 17.03
N VAL A 86 -10.43 -2.22 16.75
CA VAL A 86 -10.18 -3.61 17.14
C VAL A 86 -9.10 -4.22 16.25
N ALA A 87 -9.19 -4.03 14.93
CA ALA A 87 -8.19 -4.52 13.99
C ALA A 87 -6.80 -3.89 14.21
N LYS A 88 -6.73 -2.65 14.71
CA LYS A 88 -5.46 -1.99 15.04
C LYS A 88 -4.63 -2.69 16.12
N ARG A 89 -5.23 -3.55 16.94
CA ARG A 89 -4.51 -4.36 17.94
C ARG A 89 -3.54 -5.37 17.31
N ILE A 90 -3.77 -5.72 16.05
CA ILE A 90 -2.97 -6.71 15.32
C ILE A 90 -2.05 -6.09 14.26
N ILE A 91 -1.84 -4.79 14.28
CA ILE A 91 -0.87 -4.11 13.42
C ILE A 91 0.55 -4.62 13.74
N ARG A 92 1.36 -4.78 12.71
CA ARG A 92 2.78 -5.09 12.87
C ARG A 92 3.47 -3.97 13.64
N LYS A 93 4.25 -4.32 14.67
CA LYS A 93 4.94 -3.32 15.53
C LYS A 93 5.75 -2.29 14.75
N ASN A 94 6.42 -2.72 13.68
CA ASN A 94 7.20 -1.83 12.82
C ASN A 94 6.35 -0.78 12.09
N CYS A 95 5.05 -1.00 11.92
CA CYS A 95 4.16 -0.01 11.31
C CYS A 95 3.91 1.20 12.22
N ASN A 96 4.05 1.06 13.54
CA ASN A 96 3.88 2.15 14.50
C ASN A 96 4.99 3.20 14.43
N ILE A 97 6.15 2.85 13.85
CA ILE A 97 7.29 3.74 13.65
C ILE A 97 7.54 4.05 12.17
N CYS A 98 6.71 3.54 11.26
CA CYS A 98 6.87 3.74 9.82
C CYS A 98 6.28 5.09 9.40
N VAL A 99 7.12 6.01 8.92
CA VAL A 99 6.73 7.35 8.46
C VAL A 99 6.37 7.41 6.97
N GLU A 100 6.50 6.30 6.25
CA GLU A 100 6.35 6.25 4.81
C GLU A 100 4.93 5.80 4.41
N LEU A 101 4.24 6.61 3.63
CA LEU A 101 2.89 6.31 3.11
C LEU A 101 2.92 5.94 1.64
N THR A 102 3.62 6.74 0.82
CA THR A 102 3.48 6.75 -0.63
C THR A 102 4.61 6.08 -1.38
N SER A 103 5.52 5.40 -0.68
CA SER A 103 6.67 4.68 -1.28
C SER A 103 7.61 5.60 -2.07
N GLU A 104 8.22 6.57 -1.40
CA GLU A 104 9.04 7.61 -2.03
C GLU A 104 10.27 7.08 -2.78
N THR A 105 10.75 5.89 -2.46
CA THR A 105 11.91 5.26 -3.10
C THR A 105 11.57 4.34 -4.28
N SER A 106 10.30 4.31 -4.72
CA SER A 106 9.85 3.58 -5.92
C SER A 106 10.05 4.41 -7.20
N ASP A 107 9.93 3.78 -8.35
CA ASP A 107 9.86 4.47 -9.64
C ASP A 107 8.44 5.01 -9.91
N ILE A 108 7.44 4.22 -9.51
CA ILE A 108 6.02 4.57 -9.58
C ILE A 108 5.37 4.17 -8.27
N SER A 109 4.61 5.08 -7.67
CA SER A 109 3.79 4.80 -6.48
C SER A 109 2.32 4.72 -6.84
N ILE A 110 1.60 3.75 -6.28
CA ILE A 110 0.21 3.46 -6.65
C ILE A 110 -0.63 3.26 -5.38
N GLY A 111 -1.82 3.81 -5.36
CA GLY A 111 -2.76 3.57 -4.27
C GLY A 111 -4.15 4.14 -4.50
N SER A 112 -5.08 3.82 -3.62
CA SER A 112 -6.48 4.26 -3.72
C SER A 112 -6.76 5.62 -3.06
N ILE A 113 -5.82 6.17 -2.27
CA ILE A 113 -6.01 7.45 -1.60
C ILE A 113 -6.03 8.57 -2.63
N GLY A 114 -7.08 9.37 -2.62
CA GLY A 114 -7.27 10.49 -3.56
C GLY A 114 -7.93 10.12 -4.87
N SER A 115 -8.19 8.84 -5.16
CA SER A 115 -8.87 8.40 -6.38
C SER A 115 -10.37 8.15 -6.19
N ASP A 116 -11.11 8.14 -7.29
CA ASP A 116 -12.50 7.66 -7.36
C ASP A 116 -12.56 6.14 -7.30
N ASP A 117 -13.75 5.59 -7.03
CA ASP A 117 -14.00 4.15 -7.15
C ASP A 117 -13.66 3.67 -8.57
N GLY A 118 -12.91 2.57 -8.64
CA GLY A 118 -12.42 2.01 -9.91
C GLY A 118 -11.15 2.66 -10.46
N TRP A 119 -10.63 3.70 -9.82
CA TRP A 119 -9.37 4.37 -10.17
C TRP A 119 -8.31 4.17 -9.08
N SER A 120 -7.06 4.37 -9.46
CA SER A 120 -5.94 4.44 -8.54
C SER A 120 -5.18 5.75 -8.74
N THR A 121 -4.73 6.37 -7.66
CA THR A 121 -3.77 7.47 -7.71
C THR A 121 -2.42 6.90 -8.06
N LEU A 122 -1.74 7.51 -9.04
CA LEU A 122 -0.42 7.15 -9.49
C LEU A 122 0.51 8.36 -9.32
N ILE A 123 1.69 8.15 -8.75
CA ILE A 123 2.73 9.17 -8.62
C ILE A 123 3.97 8.67 -9.36
N ILE A 124 4.39 9.39 -10.38
CA ILE A 124 5.63 9.15 -11.12
C ILE A 124 6.78 9.80 -10.33
N ARG A 125 7.86 9.05 -10.07
CA ARG A 125 8.96 9.51 -9.23
C ARG A 125 10.31 9.55 -9.92
N THR A 126 10.46 8.81 -11.01
CA THR A 126 11.72 8.74 -11.78
C THR A 126 11.42 8.83 -13.26
N GLU A 127 12.44 9.20 -14.07
CA GLU A 127 12.37 9.19 -15.53
C GLU A 127 11.97 7.81 -16.08
N LYS A 128 12.49 6.74 -15.47
CA LYS A 128 12.10 5.36 -15.81
C LYS A 128 10.61 5.11 -15.56
N GLY A 129 10.08 5.60 -14.43
CA GLY A 129 8.66 5.52 -14.11
C GLY A 129 7.82 6.27 -15.13
N GLU A 130 8.27 7.44 -15.59
CA GLU A 130 7.59 8.24 -16.60
C GLU A 130 7.57 7.53 -17.95
N GLU A 131 8.69 6.96 -18.39
CA GLU A 131 8.79 6.17 -19.63
C GLU A 131 7.78 5.01 -19.63
N ILE A 132 7.70 4.27 -18.52
CA ILE A 132 6.79 3.13 -18.36
C ILE A 132 5.32 3.58 -18.42
N VAL A 133 4.96 4.65 -17.71
CA VAL A 133 3.58 5.15 -17.69
C VAL A 133 3.18 5.68 -19.06
N ASN A 134 4.04 6.46 -19.71
CA ASN A 134 3.77 6.98 -21.05
C ASN A 134 3.62 5.85 -22.07
N GLY A 135 4.48 4.82 -22.03
CA GLY A 135 4.36 3.65 -22.89
C GLY A 135 3.07 2.86 -22.67
N ALA A 136 2.61 2.77 -21.41
CA ALA A 136 1.34 2.10 -21.08
C ALA A 136 0.11 2.90 -21.57
N LEU A 137 0.18 4.24 -21.52
CA LEU A 137 -0.86 5.13 -22.05
C LEU A 137 -0.93 5.06 -23.59
N GLU A 138 0.22 5.14 -24.28
CA GLU A 138 0.31 5.05 -25.73
C GLU A 138 -0.25 3.73 -26.28
N GLN A 139 0.04 2.63 -25.57
CA GLN A 139 -0.46 1.30 -25.92
C GLN A 139 -1.89 1.03 -25.42
N LYS A 140 -2.52 2.00 -24.73
CA LYS A 140 -3.89 1.91 -24.20
C LYS A 140 -4.08 0.77 -23.18
N PHE A 141 -3.03 0.40 -22.44
CA PHE A 141 -3.15 -0.52 -21.31
C PHE A 141 -3.77 0.14 -20.09
N ILE A 142 -3.61 1.45 -19.95
CA ILE A 142 -4.19 2.25 -18.89
C ILE A 142 -4.80 3.53 -19.45
N GLU A 143 -5.72 4.12 -18.71
CA GLU A 143 -6.24 5.47 -18.90
C GLU A 143 -5.80 6.33 -17.71
N ALA A 144 -5.53 7.61 -17.95
CA ALA A 144 -5.18 8.56 -16.91
C ALA A 144 -6.03 9.82 -16.99
N LYS A 145 -6.26 10.42 -15.84
CA LYS A 145 -6.81 11.76 -15.67
C LYS A 145 -6.04 12.49 -14.59
N GLU A 146 -6.04 13.80 -14.63
CA GLU A 146 -5.40 14.61 -13.60
C GLU A 146 -6.06 14.43 -12.24
N LEU A 147 -5.23 14.42 -11.20
CA LEU A 147 -5.68 14.43 -9.83
C LEU A 147 -6.04 15.87 -9.45
N THR A 148 -7.24 16.09 -8.88
CA THR A 148 -7.65 17.42 -8.44
C THR A 148 -6.85 17.87 -7.21
N ASP A 149 -6.67 19.19 -7.05
CA ASP A 149 -5.95 19.77 -5.90
C ASP A 149 -6.51 19.32 -4.55
N SER A 150 -7.83 19.21 -4.43
CA SER A 150 -8.48 18.77 -3.20
C SER A 150 -8.09 17.34 -2.81
N ARG A 151 -7.92 16.46 -3.78
CA ARG A 151 -7.53 15.06 -3.61
C ARG A 151 -6.03 14.92 -3.35
N PHE A 152 -5.24 15.72 -4.04
CA PHE A 152 -3.80 15.82 -3.77
C PHE A 152 -3.56 16.31 -2.33
N ASN A 153 -4.29 17.34 -1.88
CA ASN A 153 -4.21 17.86 -0.52
C ASN A 153 -4.64 16.81 0.53
N LEU A 154 -5.65 15.98 0.22
CA LEU A 154 -6.03 14.86 1.08
C LEU A 154 -4.89 13.86 1.24
N LEU A 155 -4.23 13.49 0.14
CA LEU A 155 -3.10 12.56 0.15
C LEU A 155 -1.96 13.10 1.00
N ASN A 156 -1.57 14.38 0.79
CA ASN A 156 -0.53 15.04 1.56
C ASN A 156 -0.86 15.08 3.05
N LYS A 157 -2.09 15.48 3.40
CA LYS A 157 -2.56 15.52 4.79
C LYS A 157 -2.45 14.14 5.47
N LEU A 158 -2.79 13.07 4.76
CA LEU A 158 -2.71 11.71 5.32
C LEU A 158 -1.25 11.27 5.47
N ALA A 159 -0.36 11.64 4.55
CA ALA A 159 1.07 11.37 4.66
C ALA A 159 1.67 12.11 5.88
N GLU A 160 1.40 13.41 6.02
CA GLU A 160 1.84 14.22 7.16
C GLU A 160 1.30 13.69 8.50
N ASN A 161 0.03 13.31 8.55
CA ASN A 161 -0.58 12.73 9.76
C ASN A 161 0.12 11.43 10.16
N LYS A 162 0.48 10.57 9.19
CA LYS A 162 1.22 9.34 9.46
C LYS A 162 2.60 9.64 10.02
N ILE A 163 3.32 10.58 9.39
CA ILE A 163 4.65 11.02 9.84
C ILE A 163 4.57 11.53 11.28
N ASN A 164 3.72 12.51 11.54
CA ASN A 164 3.62 13.17 12.85
C ASN A 164 3.26 12.17 13.95
N LYS A 165 2.24 11.33 13.72
CA LYS A 165 1.82 10.29 14.67
C LYS A 165 2.98 9.36 15.01
N ASN A 166 3.65 8.84 13.99
CA ASN A 166 4.66 7.79 14.21
C ASN A 166 5.99 8.36 14.73
N LEU A 167 6.31 9.64 14.46
CA LEU A 167 7.43 10.33 15.11
C LEU A 167 7.17 10.56 16.61
N GLU A 168 5.93 10.79 17.01
CA GLU A 168 5.57 10.86 18.45
C GLU A 168 5.73 9.51 19.14
N GLU A 169 5.31 8.42 18.50
CA GLU A 169 5.49 7.05 19.02
C GLU A 169 6.97 6.66 19.19
N MET A 170 7.86 7.17 18.33
CA MET A 170 9.32 6.91 18.43
C MET A 170 9.97 7.60 19.63
N LYS A 171 9.34 8.64 20.21
CA LYS A 171 9.88 9.39 21.35
C LYS A 171 9.52 8.78 22.70
N ASN A 172 8.55 7.85 22.73
CA ASN A 172 8.05 7.17 23.89
C ASN A 172 8.62 5.74 24.00
#